data_d20b626f59914da8843b2d8cf6ba270c
#
_entry.id   d20b626f59914da8843b2d8cf6ba270c
#
_cell.length_a   1.000
_cell.length_b   1.000
_cell.length_c   1.000
_cell.angle_alpha   90.00
_cell.angle_beta   90.00
_cell.angle_gamma   90.00
#
_symmetry.space_group_name_H-M   'P 1'
#
loop_
_entity.id
_entity.type
_entity.pdbx_description
1 polymer ?
#
loop_
_entity_poly.entity_id
_entity_poly.type
_entity_poly.pdbx_seq_one_letter_code
_entity_poly.pdbx_strand_id
1 'polypeptide(L)'
;MMNKLTTALFLLLYTTIFTQNVSVSGHKFNIVHNDLTFYLDNDTCSALSVHRVTYKEMLAIDGDRSNKWHKEKPYGPYNKNLYKKTGYDLGHLTPSNMTSYNDTINYHSFSLFNQAPQLAAFNRGKWSQLEKRVLKNLIKRKCDAIIITGVIYDKNSKMLANSRIKIPLSFFKIVITKSTIECWMGSNVNGEIVSTDLKTIMEVSKQNGNSLVILIKN
;
A
#
# COMPACT_ATOMS: atom_id res chain seq x y z
N MET A 1 22.03 14.06 -60.93
CA MET A 1 22.25 13.34 -59.66
C MET A 1 21.54 14.11 -58.56
N MET A 2 20.34 13.71 -58.18
CA MET A 2 19.57 14.35 -57.09
C MET A 2 19.70 13.48 -55.84
N ASN A 3 20.34 14.02 -54.81
CA ASN A 3 20.42 13.37 -53.48
C ASN A 3 19.06 13.45 -52.79
N LYS A 4 18.47 12.31 -52.54
CA LYS A 4 17.29 12.20 -51.65
C LYS A 4 17.76 12.23 -50.19
N LEU A 5 17.53 13.36 -49.51
CA LEU A 5 17.61 13.43 -48.06
C LEU A 5 16.40 12.67 -47.48
N THR A 6 16.65 11.56 -46.86
CA THR A 6 15.66 10.84 -46.04
C THR A 6 15.63 11.50 -44.67
N THR A 7 14.60 12.29 -44.40
CA THR A 7 14.35 12.87 -43.08
C THR A 7 13.80 11.73 -42.18
N ALA A 8 14.62 11.21 -41.29
CA ALA A 8 14.18 10.30 -40.25
C ALA A 8 13.39 11.08 -39.20
N LEU A 9 12.08 10.87 -39.18
CA LEU A 9 11.19 11.41 -38.17
C LEU A 9 11.40 10.59 -36.88
N PHE A 10 12.19 11.12 -35.95
CA PHE A 10 12.27 10.59 -34.58
C PHE A 10 10.96 10.87 -33.86
N LEU A 11 10.09 9.88 -33.77
CA LEU A 11 8.93 9.90 -32.89
C LEU A 11 9.45 9.80 -31.45
N LEU A 12 9.64 10.93 -30.77
CA LEU A 12 9.84 10.95 -29.33
C LEU A 12 8.54 10.48 -28.67
N LEU A 13 8.51 9.20 -28.33
CA LEU A 13 7.52 8.68 -27.38
C LEU A 13 7.79 9.34 -26.03
N TYR A 14 7.08 10.43 -25.75
CA TYR A 14 6.97 10.96 -24.40
C TYR A 14 6.22 9.92 -23.56
N THR A 15 6.97 9.01 -22.93
CA THR A 15 6.47 8.33 -21.75
C THR A 15 6.25 9.42 -20.71
N THR A 16 5.01 9.74 -20.42
CA THR A 16 4.66 10.62 -19.30
C THR A 16 5.08 9.93 -18.03
N ILE A 17 6.33 10.18 -17.62
CA ILE A 17 6.82 9.75 -16.32
C ILE A 17 5.92 10.45 -15.29
N PHE A 18 5.26 9.65 -14.48
CA PHE A 18 4.49 10.14 -13.33
C PHE A 18 5.44 10.88 -12.38
N THR A 19 5.45 12.20 -12.43
CA THR A 19 6.45 13.06 -11.79
C THR A 19 6.16 13.39 -10.33
N GLN A 20 5.04 12.94 -9.78
CA GLN A 20 4.75 13.20 -8.38
C GLN A 20 5.69 12.41 -7.46
N ASN A 21 6.44 13.13 -6.63
CA ASN A 21 7.30 12.54 -5.63
C ASN A 21 6.58 12.51 -4.29
N VAL A 22 6.45 11.31 -3.71
CA VAL A 22 5.96 11.14 -2.36
C VAL A 22 7.15 10.87 -1.46
N SER A 23 7.29 11.66 -0.42
CA SER A 23 8.24 11.45 0.67
C SER A 23 7.48 11.07 1.92
N VAL A 24 7.90 9.99 2.55
CA VAL A 24 7.35 9.49 3.82
C VAL A 24 8.45 9.56 4.86
N SER A 25 8.14 10.10 6.03
CA SER A 25 9.07 10.18 7.16
C SER A 25 8.37 9.87 8.49
N GLY A 26 9.16 9.75 9.55
CA GLY A 26 8.67 9.37 10.88
C GLY A 26 8.76 7.88 11.17
N HIS A 27 9.36 7.08 10.28
CA HIS A 27 9.57 5.65 10.44
C HIS A 27 11.04 5.31 10.60
N LYS A 28 11.35 4.17 11.27
CA LYS A 28 12.73 3.81 11.61
C LYS A 28 13.51 3.28 10.42
N PHE A 29 12.87 2.53 9.52
CA PHE A 29 13.50 1.95 8.34
C PHE A 29 12.47 1.62 7.26
N ASN A 30 12.95 1.41 6.04
CA ASN A 30 12.16 1.00 4.90
C ASN A 30 12.80 -0.15 4.14
N ILE A 31 11.96 -0.90 3.41
CA ILE A 31 12.37 -1.98 2.50
C ILE A 31 11.79 -1.65 1.13
N VAL A 32 12.65 -1.60 0.12
CA VAL A 32 12.28 -1.19 -1.24
C VAL A 32 12.35 -2.38 -2.19
N HIS A 33 11.26 -2.61 -2.92
CA HIS A 33 11.13 -3.62 -3.97
C HIS A 33 10.55 -2.96 -5.23
N ASN A 34 11.38 -2.43 -6.10
CA ASN A 34 10.94 -1.71 -7.29
C ASN A 34 9.86 -0.66 -6.96
N ASP A 35 8.61 -0.89 -7.43
CA ASP A 35 7.47 0.03 -7.23
C ASP A 35 6.73 -0.16 -5.90
N LEU A 36 7.22 -1.03 -5.03
CA LEU A 36 6.64 -1.34 -3.74
C LEU A 36 7.64 -1.06 -2.61
N THR A 37 7.28 -0.17 -1.69
CA THR A 37 8.11 0.17 -0.53
C THR A 37 7.33 -0.03 0.77
N PHE A 38 7.92 -0.71 1.74
CA PHE A 38 7.37 -0.86 3.08
C PHE A 38 8.10 0.04 4.05
N TYR A 39 7.36 0.71 4.93
CA TYR A 39 7.87 1.53 6.02
C TYR A 39 7.49 0.89 7.35
N LEU A 40 8.44 0.81 8.25
CA LEU A 40 8.32 0.08 9.51
C LEU A 40 8.72 0.93 10.70
N ASP A 41 7.97 0.81 11.78
CA ASP A 41 8.29 1.45 13.06
C ASP A 41 9.25 0.60 13.89
N ASN A 42 9.22 -0.71 13.69
CA ASN A 42 10.13 -1.68 14.30
C ASN A 42 10.12 -3.00 13.51
N ASP A 43 10.88 -3.99 13.97
CA ASP A 43 11.02 -5.31 13.34
C ASP A 43 9.75 -6.19 13.36
N THR A 44 8.67 -5.74 13.99
CA THR A 44 7.43 -6.51 14.17
C THR A 44 6.16 -5.78 13.75
N CYS A 45 6.23 -4.48 13.47
CA CYS A 45 5.06 -3.67 13.16
C CYS A 45 5.26 -2.88 11.86
N SER A 46 4.50 -3.23 10.85
CA SER A 46 4.39 -2.44 9.63
C SER A 46 3.68 -1.12 9.93
N ALA A 47 4.12 -0.04 9.32
CA ALA A 47 3.48 1.26 9.43
C ALA A 47 2.67 1.58 8.18
N LEU A 48 3.28 1.46 7.01
CA LEU A 48 2.61 1.65 5.74
C LEU A 48 3.36 1.00 4.57
N SER A 49 2.67 0.85 3.46
CA SER A 49 3.23 0.53 2.15
C SER A 49 2.97 1.67 1.16
N VAL A 50 3.91 1.89 0.25
CA VAL A 50 3.76 2.76 -0.91
C VAL A 50 3.87 1.90 -2.16
N HIS A 51 2.85 1.91 -2.98
CA HIS A 51 2.80 1.17 -4.25
C HIS A 51 2.60 2.15 -5.40
N ARG A 52 3.53 2.16 -6.35
CA ARG A 52 3.42 2.89 -7.61
C ARG A 52 2.90 1.94 -8.66
N VAL A 53 1.84 2.32 -9.35
CA VAL A 53 1.22 1.48 -10.38
C VAL A 53 0.77 2.32 -11.55
N THR A 54 1.12 1.89 -12.76
CA THR A 54 0.69 2.54 -14.00
C THR A 54 -0.64 1.98 -14.49
N TYR A 55 -1.35 2.75 -15.30
CA TYR A 55 -2.56 2.28 -15.98
C TYR A 55 -2.31 0.99 -16.78
N LYS A 56 -1.17 0.91 -17.46
CA LYS A 56 -0.78 -0.27 -18.26
C LYS A 56 -0.63 -1.52 -17.37
N GLU A 57 -0.01 -1.39 -16.21
CA GLU A 57 0.15 -2.50 -15.25
C GLU A 57 -1.19 -2.93 -14.68
N MET A 58 -2.07 -1.98 -14.36
CA MET A 58 -3.42 -2.31 -13.88
C MET A 58 -4.25 -3.08 -14.91
N LEU A 59 -4.04 -2.86 -16.21
CA LEU A 59 -4.67 -3.64 -17.27
C LEU A 59 -4.09 -5.05 -17.42
N ALA A 60 -2.85 -5.27 -16.99
CA ALA A 60 -2.16 -6.55 -17.02
C ALA A 60 -2.41 -7.41 -15.78
N ILE A 61 -3.23 -6.96 -14.83
CA ILE A 61 -3.61 -7.73 -13.64
C ILE A 61 -4.38 -8.98 -14.08
N ASP A 62 -3.83 -10.17 -13.80
CA ASP A 62 -4.40 -11.48 -14.16
C ASP A 62 -5.15 -12.15 -13.00
N GLY A 63 -5.00 -11.65 -11.77
CA GLY A 63 -5.62 -12.18 -10.56
C GLY A 63 -4.86 -13.32 -9.90
N ASP A 64 -3.73 -13.75 -10.45
CA ASP A 64 -2.89 -14.76 -9.83
C ASP A 64 -2.31 -14.27 -8.50
N ARG A 65 -2.16 -15.19 -7.56
CA ARG A 65 -1.71 -14.90 -6.20
C ARG A 65 -0.56 -15.83 -5.80
N SER A 66 0.55 -15.24 -5.38
CA SER A 66 1.69 -15.99 -4.86
C SER A 66 1.30 -16.88 -3.67
N ASN A 67 0.48 -16.38 -2.75
CA ASN A 67 0.10 -17.04 -1.48
C ASN A 67 1.30 -17.52 -0.62
N LYS A 68 2.52 -17.10 -0.93
CA LYS A 68 3.77 -17.51 -0.30
C LYS A 68 4.24 -16.48 0.70
N TRP A 69 3.55 -16.38 1.86
CA TRP A 69 3.99 -15.52 2.94
C TRP A 69 5.43 -15.81 3.34
N HIS A 70 6.28 -14.80 3.34
CA HIS A 70 7.72 -14.92 3.61
C HIS A 70 8.23 -13.79 4.52
N LYS A 71 9.40 -14.02 5.11
CA LYS A 71 10.12 -13.05 5.93
C LYS A 71 11.15 -12.33 5.08
N GLU A 72 11.31 -11.04 5.31
CA GLU A 72 12.43 -10.29 4.79
C GLU A 72 13.66 -10.51 5.68
N LYS A 73 14.79 -10.84 5.09
CA LYS A 73 16.06 -10.96 5.82
C LYS A 73 16.70 -9.57 5.96
N PRO A 74 17.34 -9.23 7.09
CA PRO A 74 17.60 -10.05 8.29
C PRO A 74 16.51 -9.98 9.37
N TYR A 75 15.35 -9.43 9.07
CA TYR A 75 14.36 -9.00 10.05
C TYR A 75 13.46 -10.14 10.57
N GLY A 76 13.28 -10.13 11.87
CA GLY A 76 12.23 -10.53 12.76
C GLY A 76 11.68 -11.96 12.81
N PRO A 77 11.15 -12.31 13.97
CA PRO A 77 10.49 -13.60 14.23
C PRO A 77 9.03 -13.60 13.75
N TYR A 78 8.70 -12.91 12.69
CA TYR A 78 7.34 -12.88 12.17
C TYR A 78 6.89 -14.29 11.80
N ASN A 79 5.77 -14.75 12.36
CA ASN A 79 5.23 -16.06 12.13
C ASN A 79 3.72 -15.95 11.83
N LYS A 80 3.31 -16.31 10.61
CA LYS A 80 1.90 -16.30 10.20
C LYS A 80 0.99 -17.16 11.11
N ASN A 81 1.56 -18.17 11.78
CA ASN A 81 0.80 -19.01 12.70
C ASN A 81 0.28 -18.26 13.92
N LEU A 82 0.87 -17.10 14.27
CA LEU A 82 0.39 -16.25 15.37
C LEU A 82 -1.02 -15.71 15.13
N TYR A 83 -1.48 -15.68 13.87
CA TYR A 83 -2.83 -15.24 13.51
C TYR A 83 -3.92 -16.31 13.66
N LYS A 84 -3.52 -17.60 13.82
CA LYS A 84 -4.50 -18.69 13.92
C LYS A 84 -5.41 -18.51 15.13
N LYS A 85 -6.73 -18.61 14.90
CA LYS A 85 -7.78 -18.52 15.94
C LYS A 85 -7.83 -17.19 16.71
N THR A 86 -7.27 -16.09 16.14
CA THR A 86 -7.28 -14.76 16.79
C THR A 86 -8.46 -13.89 16.35
N GLY A 87 -9.16 -14.24 15.27
CA GLY A 87 -10.17 -13.40 14.65
C GLY A 87 -9.61 -12.35 13.68
N TYR A 88 -8.27 -12.27 13.58
CA TYR A 88 -7.57 -11.36 12.67
C TYR A 88 -6.98 -12.12 11.48
N ASP A 89 -7.05 -11.49 10.31
CA ASP A 89 -6.33 -11.90 9.10
C ASP A 89 -4.94 -11.23 9.05
N LEU A 90 -4.03 -11.82 8.26
CA LEU A 90 -2.87 -11.08 7.74
C LEU A 90 -3.39 -10.08 6.70
N GLY A 91 -3.82 -8.92 7.15
CA GLY A 91 -4.37 -7.88 6.29
C GLY A 91 -3.25 -7.22 5.47
N HIS A 92 -3.27 -7.41 4.15
CA HIS A 92 -2.31 -6.74 3.27
C HIS A 92 -2.44 -5.22 3.35
N LEU A 93 -1.32 -4.51 3.34
CA LEU A 93 -1.28 -3.07 3.10
C LEU A 93 -1.41 -2.82 1.60
N THR A 94 -0.46 -3.23 0.78
CA THR A 94 -0.65 -3.32 -0.67
C THR A 94 -1.27 -4.67 -1.02
N PRO A 95 -2.51 -4.71 -1.53
CA PRO A 95 -3.22 -5.96 -1.77
C PRO A 95 -2.65 -6.73 -2.97
N SER A 96 -2.53 -8.05 -2.85
CA SER A 96 -1.96 -8.90 -3.88
C SER A 96 -2.69 -8.83 -5.23
N ASN A 97 -4.00 -8.55 -5.22
CA ASN A 97 -4.76 -8.38 -6.46
C ASN A 97 -4.43 -7.09 -7.23
N MET A 98 -3.67 -6.17 -6.65
CA MET A 98 -3.15 -4.99 -7.35
C MET A 98 -1.70 -5.17 -7.81
N THR A 99 -1.09 -6.30 -7.55
CA THR A 99 0.31 -6.60 -7.88
C THR A 99 0.49 -7.78 -8.81
N SER A 100 -0.60 -8.48 -9.18
CA SER A 100 -0.54 -9.68 -10.04
C SER A 100 -0.23 -9.41 -11.53
N TYR A 101 0.09 -8.17 -11.88
CA TYR A 101 0.66 -7.83 -13.17
C TYR A 101 2.14 -8.24 -13.31
N ASN A 102 2.79 -8.60 -12.21
CA ASN A 102 4.19 -8.99 -12.17
C ASN A 102 4.44 -9.96 -11.01
N ASP A 103 4.97 -11.16 -11.30
CA ASP A 103 5.19 -12.22 -10.33
C ASP A 103 6.12 -11.80 -9.18
N THR A 104 7.17 -11.03 -9.47
CA THR A 104 8.13 -10.55 -8.46
C THR A 104 7.45 -9.57 -7.50
N ILE A 105 6.71 -8.59 -8.02
CA ILE A 105 5.98 -7.64 -7.18
C ILE A 105 4.87 -8.36 -6.40
N ASN A 106 4.17 -9.31 -7.04
CA ASN A 106 3.17 -10.13 -6.36
C ASN A 106 3.78 -10.98 -5.25
N TYR A 107 4.96 -11.58 -5.48
CA TYR A 107 5.70 -12.29 -4.43
C TYR A 107 6.02 -11.36 -3.25
N HIS A 108 6.56 -10.18 -3.49
CA HIS A 108 6.88 -9.20 -2.43
C HIS A 108 5.63 -8.69 -1.71
N SER A 109 4.46 -8.63 -2.35
CA SER A 109 3.23 -8.28 -1.66
C SER A 109 2.87 -9.26 -0.52
N PHE A 110 3.37 -10.49 -0.56
CA PHE A 110 3.25 -11.48 0.53
C PHE A 110 4.38 -11.41 1.56
N SER A 111 5.20 -10.37 1.56
CA SER A 111 6.09 -10.07 2.67
C SER A 111 5.30 -9.88 3.95
N LEU A 112 5.79 -10.45 5.05
CA LEU A 112 5.21 -10.24 6.38
C LEU A 112 5.34 -8.79 6.87
N PHE A 113 6.07 -7.93 6.15
CA PHE A 113 6.10 -6.48 6.36
C PHE A 113 5.06 -5.71 5.54
N ASN A 114 4.39 -6.36 4.60
CA ASN A 114 3.26 -5.79 3.87
C ASN A 114 1.92 -6.14 4.52
N GLN A 115 1.87 -6.34 5.83
CA GLN A 115 0.63 -6.73 6.51
C GLN A 115 0.54 -6.20 7.93
N ALA A 116 -0.69 -6.12 8.43
CA ALA A 116 -0.98 -5.87 9.83
C ALA A 116 -2.19 -6.71 10.27
N PRO A 117 -2.36 -6.97 11.59
CA PRO A 117 -3.57 -7.64 12.09
C PRO A 117 -4.81 -6.86 11.73
N GLN A 118 -5.63 -7.41 10.84
CA GLN A 118 -6.88 -6.80 10.39
C GLN A 118 -8.07 -7.67 10.75
N LEU A 119 -9.09 -7.09 11.37
CA LEU A 119 -10.30 -7.82 11.72
C LEU A 119 -10.87 -8.54 10.50
N ALA A 120 -11.07 -9.86 10.58
CA ALA A 120 -11.39 -10.68 9.42
C ALA A 120 -12.64 -10.20 8.66
N ALA A 121 -13.71 -9.81 9.38
CA ALA A 121 -14.91 -9.26 8.77
C ALA A 121 -14.66 -7.94 8.03
N PHE A 122 -13.80 -7.08 8.56
CA PHE A 122 -13.41 -5.82 7.94
C PHE A 122 -12.55 -6.07 6.68
N ASN A 123 -11.49 -6.88 6.81
CA ASN A 123 -10.58 -7.22 5.72
C ASN A 123 -11.33 -7.81 4.51
N ARG A 124 -12.12 -8.85 4.76
CA ARG A 124 -12.86 -9.58 3.70
C ARG A 124 -14.11 -8.85 3.22
N GLY A 125 -14.61 -7.88 3.98
CA GLY A 125 -15.82 -7.10 3.72
C GLY A 125 -15.55 -5.72 3.11
N LYS A 126 -15.82 -4.67 3.89
CA LYS A 126 -15.79 -3.26 3.43
C LYS A 126 -14.43 -2.83 2.91
N TRP A 127 -13.32 -3.31 3.51
CA TRP A 127 -11.97 -2.98 3.05
C TRP A 127 -11.67 -3.54 1.66
N SER A 128 -11.96 -4.82 1.44
CA SER A 128 -11.82 -5.44 0.11
C SER A 128 -12.71 -4.77 -0.94
N GLN A 129 -13.92 -4.32 -0.57
CA GLN A 129 -14.79 -3.57 -1.48
C GLN A 129 -14.19 -2.20 -1.84
N LEU A 130 -13.59 -1.49 -0.87
CA LEU A 130 -12.88 -0.24 -1.13
C LEU A 130 -11.73 -0.47 -2.14
N GLU A 131 -10.92 -1.49 -1.94
CA GLU A 131 -9.79 -1.82 -2.81
C GLU A 131 -10.23 -2.10 -4.26
N LYS A 132 -11.26 -2.92 -4.43
CA LYS A 132 -11.86 -3.21 -5.73
C LYS A 132 -12.41 -1.93 -6.40
N ARG A 133 -13.06 -1.06 -5.63
CA ARG A 133 -13.59 0.22 -6.12
C ARG A 133 -12.46 1.15 -6.57
N VAL A 134 -11.38 1.26 -5.78
CA VAL A 134 -10.19 2.06 -6.13
C VAL A 134 -9.60 1.58 -7.46
N LEU A 135 -9.31 0.29 -7.59
CA LEU A 135 -8.76 -0.29 -8.82
C LEU A 135 -9.67 -0.01 -10.03
N LYS A 136 -10.97 -0.30 -9.90
CA LYS A 136 -11.96 -0.05 -10.97
C LYS A 136 -11.99 1.41 -11.40
N ASN A 137 -11.93 2.34 -10.45
CA ASN A 137 -11.96 3.78 -10.73
C ASN A 137 -10.67 4.24 -11.43
N LEU A 138 -9.51 3.77 -11.01
CA LEU A 138 -8.23 4.08 -11.66
C LEU A 138 -8.20 3.59 -13.11
N ILE A 139 -8.63 2.36 -13.36
CA ILE A 139 -8.74 1.80 -14.72
C ILE A 139 -9.74 2.61 -15.56
N LYS A 140 -10.92 2.95 -15.03
CA LYS A 140 -11.92 3.76 -15.74
C LYS A 140 -11.38 5.15 -16.11
N ARG A 141 -10.60 5.75 -15.22
CA ARG A 141 -9.98 7.09 -15.41
C ARG A 141 -8.71 7.04 -16.27
N LYS A 142 -8.19 5.86 -16.58
CA LYS A 142 -6.95 5.62 -17.35
C LYS A 142 -5.76 6.39 -16.78
N CYS A 143 -5.57 6.38 -15.48
CA CYS A 143 -4.51 7.13 -14.83
C CYS A 143 -3.59 6.25 -13.99
N ASP A 144 -2.32 6.62 -13.98
CA ASP A 144 -1.33 6.08 -13.05
C ASP A 144 -1.62 6.56 -11.63
N ALA A 145 -1.17 5.82 -10.63
CA ALA A 145 -1.39 6.15 -9.23
C ALA A 145 -0.21 5.80 -8.33
N ILE A 146 -0.10 6.57 -7.24
CA ILE A 146 0.63 6.17 -6.05
C ILE A 146 -0.42 5.83 -4.99
N ILE A 147 -0.37 4.61 -4.48
CA ILE A 147 -1.30 4.13 -3.46
C ILE A 147 -0.52 3.93 -2.18
N ILE A 148 -0.90 4.66 -1.14
CA ILE A 148 -0.34 4.51 0.20
C ILE A 148 -1.40 3.84 1.06
N THR A 149 -1.06 2.71 1.64
CA THR A 149 -1.91 2.03 2.63
C THR A 149 -1.13 1.88 3.92
N GLY A 150 -1.70 2.30 5.02
CA GLY A 150 -1.02 2.21 6.30
C GLY A 150 -1.97 1.98 7.45
N VAL A 151 -1.39 1.95 8.63
CA VAL A 151 -2.08 1.71 9.89
C VAL A 151 -1.77 2.78 10.93
N ILE A 152 -2.70 2.98 11.85
CA ILE A 152 -2.53 3.84 13.01
C ILE A 152 -2.66 2.95 14.24
N TYR A 153 -1.61 2.93 15.06
CA TYR A 153 -1.60 2.23 16.35
C TYR A 153 -2.01 3.21 17.45
N ASP A 154 -2.83 2.76 18.37
CA ASP A 154 -3.06 3.43 19.63
C ASP A 154 -1.84 3.24 20.56
N LYS A 155 -1.59 4.19 21.48
CA LYS A 155 -0.56 4.08 22.51
C LYS A 155 -0.72 2.79 23.33
N ASN A 156 -1.97 2.36 23.55
CA ASN A 156 -2.36 1.16 24.29
C ASN A 156 -2.79 0.01 23.39
N SER A 157 -2.38 0.01 22.12
CA SER A 157 -2.73 -1.06 21.17
C SER A 157 -2.44 -2.43 21.75
N LYS A 158 -3.44 -3.31 21.74
CA LYS A 158 -3.31 -4.69 22.17
C LYS A 158 -2.30 -5.45 21.30
N MET A 159 -1.65 -6.44 21.87
CA MET A 159 -0.79 -7.36 21.13
C MET A 159 -1.61 -8.52 20.56
N LEU A 160 -1.24 -8.99 19.39
CA LEU A 160 -1.83 -10.16 18.76
C LEU A 160 -1.35 -11.41 19.49
N ALA A 161 -2.26 -12.12 20.17
CA ALA A 161 -1.94 -13.29 20.95
C ALA A 161 -0.72 -13.04 21.89
N ASN A 162 0.12 -14.05 22.13
CA ASN A 162 1.36 -13.92 22.91
C ASN A 162 2.55 -13.49 22.04
N SER A 163 2.40 -12.36 21.33
CA SER A 163 3.41 -11.85 20.42
C SER A 163 3.75 -10.38 20.67
N ARG A 164 4.73 -9.85 19.95
CA ARG A 164 5.05 -8.41 19.93
C ARG A 164 4.39 -7.64 18.78
N ILE A 165 3.45 -8.29 18.06
CA ILE A 165 2.73 -7.69 16.95
C ILE A 165 1.57 -6.88 17.50
N LYS A 166 1.60 -5.58 17.32
CA LYS A 166 0.50 -4.68 17.71
C LYS A 166 -0.70 -4.83 16.77
N ILE A 167 -1.90 -4.79 17.33
CA ILE A 167 -3.14 -4.71 16.58
C ILE A 167 -3.43 -3.22 16.33
N PRO A 168 -3.50 -2.76 15.08
CA PRO A 168 -3.78 -1.35 14.79
C PRO A 168 -5.22 -0.97 15.13
N LEU A 169 -5.41 0.29 15.53
CA LEU A 169 -6.73 0.89 15.75
C LEU A 169 -7.49 1.08 14.44
N SER A 170 -6.77 1.53 13.42
CA SER A 170 -7.35 1.81 12.10
C SER A 170 -6.36 1.58 10.97
N PHE A 171 -6.93 1.41 9.78
CA PHE A 171 -6.22 1.42 8.50
C PHE A 171 -6.54 2.71 7.76
N PHE A 172 -5.63 3.20 6.95
CA PHE A 172 -5.89 4.29 6.03
C PHE A 172 -5.42 3.92 4.60
N LYS A 173 -6.05 4.55 3.62
CA LYS A 173 -5.66 4.43 2.22
C LYS A 173 -5.68 5.80 1.57
N ILE A 174 -4.60 6.15 0.87
CA ILE A 174 -4.43 7.38 0.13
C ILE A 174 -4.13 6.98 -1.32
N VAL A 175 -4.88 7.54 -2.25
CA VAL A 175 -4.69 7.33 -3.69
C VAL A 175 -4.37 8.67 -4.32
N ILE A 176 -3.17 8.78 -4.87
CA ILE A 176 -2.63 9.98 -5.48
C ILE A 176 -2.54 9.72 -6.98
N THR A 177 -3.19 10.56 -7.76
CA THR A 177 -3.07 10.62 -9.22
C THR A 177 -2.55 12.00 -9.63
N LYS A 178 -2.27 12.22 -10.90
CA LYS A 178 -1.85 13.54 -11.40
C LYS A 178 -2.82 14.67 -11.03
N SER A 179 -4.10 14.38 -10.86
CA SER A 179 -5.16 15.37 -10.67
C SER A 179 -5.91 15.31 -9.35
N THR A 180 -5.76 14.23 -8.59
CA THR A 180 -6.56 14.03 -7.36
C THR A 180 -5.79 13.34 -6.25
N ILE A 181 -6.17 13.64 -5.02
CA ILE A 181 -5.79 12.91 -3.81
C ILE A 181 -7.09 12.45 -3.15
N GLU A 182 -7.27 11.15 -3.03
CA GLU A 182 -8.45 10.54 -2.41
C GLU A 182 -7.99 9.78 -1.17
N CYS A 183 -8.66 9.98 -0.03
CA CYS A 183 -8.25 9.43 1.26
C CYS A 183 -9.43 8.75 1.97
N TRP A 184 -9.14 7.62 2.63
CA TRP A 184 -10.09 6.90 3.48
C TRP A 184 -9.42 6.42 4.75
N MET A 185 -10.18 6.40 5.83
CA MET A 185 -9.84 5.72 7.07
C MET A 185 -10.87 4.65 7.38
N GLY A 186 -10.41 3.49 7.84
CA GLY A 186 -11.24 2.34 8.22
C GLY A 186 -10.92 1.87 9.63
N SER A 187 -11.94 1.77 10.47
CA SER A 187 -11.81 1.29 11.84
C SER A 187 -11.55 -0.22 11.88
N ASN A 188 -10.50 -0.63 12.56
CA ASN A 188 -10.21 -2.04 12.80
C ASN A 188 -10.98 -2.64 14.00
N VAL A 189 -11.93 -1.87 14.55
CA VAL A 189 -12.78 -2.29 15.66
C VAL A 189 -14.19 -2.65 15.18
N ASN A 190 -14.82 -1.77 14.39
CA ASN A 190 -16.18 -1.93 13.91
C ASN A 190 -16.29 -2.06 12.37
N GLY A 191 -15.18 -1.93 11.65
CA GLY A 191 -15.12 -2.05 10.19
C GLY A 191 -15.73 -0.88 9.42
N GLU A 192 -16.06 0.25 10.07
CA GLU A 192 -16.57 1.43 9.39
C GLU A 192 -15.46 2.13 8.58
N ILE A 193 -15.83 2.60 7.37
CA ILE A 193 -14.93 3.36 6.50
C ILE A 193 -15.52 4.74 6.28
N VAL A 194 -14.68 5.77 6.46
CA VAL A 194 -15.01 7.15 6.17
C VAL A 194 -14.08 7.73 5.12
N SER A 195 -14.62 8.55 4.22
CA SER A 195 -13.80 9.41 3.36
C SER A 195 -13.25 10.55 4.21
N THR A 196 -11.99 10.93 3.96
CA THR A 196 -11.27 11.94 4.75
C THR A 196 -10.26 12.67 3.86
N ASP A 197 -9.34 13.40 4.45
CA ASP A 197 -8.23 14.08 3.78
C ASP A 197 -6.88 13.70 4.40
N LEU A 198 -5.81 14.08 3.72
CA LEU A 198 -4.44 13.77 4.13
C LEU A 198 -4.07 14.40 5.47
N LYS A 199 -4.52 15.64 5.73
CA LYS A 199 -4.26 16.36 6.96
C LYS A 199 -4.87 15.64 8.15
N THR A 200 -6.12 15.22 8.04
CA THR A 200 -6.83 14.45 9.07
C THR A 200 -6.12 13.13 9.38
N ILE A 201 -5.65 12.40 8.36
CA ILE A 201 -4.88 11.16 8.58
C ILE A 201 -3.61 11.43 9.40
N MET A 202 -2.85 12.47 9.06
CA MET A 202 -1.63 12.84 9.79
C MET A 202 -1.92 13.32 11.21
N GLU A 203 -2.99 14.10 11.42
CA GLU A 203 -3.41 14.57 12.74
C GLU A 203 -3.84 13.41 13.65
N VAL A 204 -4.67 12.50 13.15
CA VAL A 204 -5.10 11.30 13.90
C VAL A 204 -3.90 10.41 14.23
N SER A 205 -2.97 10.24 13.27
CA SER A 205 -1.71 9.53 13.50
C SER A 205 -0.92 10.16 14.66
N LYS A 206 -0.72 11.48 14.64
CA LYS A 206 0.00 12.21 15.67
C LYS A 206 -0.67 12.11 17.04
N GLN A 207 -1.99 12.27 17.12
CA GLN A 207 -2.77 12.15 18.36
C GLN A 207 -2.60 10.78 19.02
N ASN A 208 -2.45 9.73 18.23
CA ASN A 208 -2.21 8.37 18.69
C ASN A 208 -0.71 8.04 18.92
N GLY A 209 0.17 9.04 18.83
CA GLY A 209 1.60 8.92 19.13
C GLY A 209 2.43 8.31 17.98
N ASN A 210 1.90 8.31 16.76
CA ASN A 210 2.65 7.93 15.57
C ASN A 210 3.23 9.19 14.90
N SER A 211 4.37 9.07 14.23
CA SER A 211 5.08 10.21 13.64
C SER A 211 4.96 10.24 12.10
N LEU A 212 3.77 9.94 11.58
CA LEU A 212 3.53 9.91 10.14
C LEU A 212 3.60 11.30 9.53
N VAL A 213 4.50 11.50 8.56
CA VAL A 213 4.53 12.67 7.70
C VAL A 213 4.58 12.22 6.24
N ILE A 214 3.64 12.67 5.44
CA ILE A 214 3.57 12.41 4.00
C ILE A 214 3.63 13.75 3.27
N LEU A 215 4.65 13.94 2.46
CA LEU A 215 4.82 15.10 1.60
C LEU A 215 4.63 14.69 0.14
N ILE A 216 3.76 15.40 -0.55
CA ILE A 216 3.51 15.21 -1.98
C ILE A 216 4.10 16.43 -2.69
N LYS A 217 5.09 16.21 -3.55
CA LYS A 217 5.73 17.24 -4.37
C LYS A 217 5.27 17.08 -5.81
N ASN A 218 4.84 18.17 -6.41
CA ASN A 218 4.52 18.27 -7.84
C ASN A 218 5.79 18.37 -8.66
#